data_9e70687d191c5004ba28c1712ceaa8e2
#
_entry.id   9e70687d191c5004ba28c1712ceaa8e2
#
_cell.length_a   1.000
_cell.length_b   1.000
_cell.length_c   1.000
_cell.angle_alpha   90.00
_cell.angle_beta   90.00
_cell.angle_gamma   90.00
#
_symmetry.space_group_name_H-M   'P 1'
#
loop_
_entity.id
_entity.type
_entity.pdbx_description
1 polymer ?
#
loop_
_entity_poly.entity_id
_entity_poly.type
_entity_poly.pdbx_seq_one_letter_code
_entity_poly.pdbx_strand_id
1 'polypeptide(L)'
;MNRDDLQLFMTILEENNLIKAAEQLYLSPSTAGSRLRAMEEELGYPLFERRKGVKSALPTSRGLAFSHIASQMLALWNEADQIGGMSDSPFLTIATVDSFLDYNLTPFYRELISLHGFSLDIKCYPADMIYSLVSSKQADVGFALYDISTPHVNVTPLSEDDMVLVVPEGSGLIPAEDCPAQPVHPSVLPPDRELFTGSSANSNIGWGPQFKLWHDRYIRSGSRPLVTATSISILNDFLEAGDYWTIMPSTTAMGLQKQYPVRILPLSPAPPRRTLYMLKHNTPSRISLENMALFTGYLNEYLDRKASIDSASIAPGQSRQRYF
;
A
#
# COMPACT_ATOMS: atom_id res chain seq x y z
N MET A 1 27.45 4.54 19.11
CA MET A 1 26.29 4.22 18.26
C MET A 1 26.43 4.91 16.92
N ASN A 2 26.27 4.21 15.81
CA ASN A 2 26.38 4.73 14.45
C ASN A 2 25.19 4.26 13.59
N ARG A 3 25.16 4.65 12.29
CA ARG A 3 24.08 4.30 11.36
C ARG A 3 23.83 2.77 11.27
N ASP A 4 24.89 2.00 11.13
CA ASP A 4 24.75 0.54 10.99
C ASP A 4 24.25 -0.12 12.28
N ASP A 5 24.51 0.48 13.46
CA ASP A 5 23.97 -0.02 14.72
C ASP A 5 22.46 0.20 14.80
N LEU A 6 22.01 1.37 14.34
CA LEU A 6 20.56 1.66 14.23
C LEU A 6 19.88 0.77 13.21
N GLN A 7 20.53 0.52 12.07
CA GLN A 7 20.01 -0.40 11.06
C GLN A 7 19.88 -1.82 11.63
N LEU A 8 20.92 -2.30 12.35
CA LEU A 8 20.88 -3.60 13.03
C LEU A 8 19.72 -3.67 14.03
N PHE A 9 19.55 -2.65 14.85
CA PHE A 9 18.46 -2.59 15.82
C PHE A 9 17.08 -2.67 15.15
N MET A 10 16.85 -1.90 14.08
CA MET A 10 15.59 -1.91 13.34
C MET A 10 15.34 -3.27 12.67
N THR A 11 16.36 -3.86 12.05
CA THR A 11 16.25 -5.19 11.43
C THR A 11 15.96 -6.29 12.47
N ILE A 12 16.51 -6.20 13.70
CA ILE A 12 16.17 -7.14 14.78
C ILE A 12 14.70 -7.00 15.18
N LEU A 13 14.15 -5.78 15.20
CA LEU A 13 12.73 -5.55 15.48
C LEU A 13 11.81 -6.15 14.40
N GLU A 14 12.15 -5.98 13.13
CA GLU A 14 11.41 -6.51 11.99
C GLU A 14 11.40 -8.04 11.98
N GLU A 15 12.58 -8.65 12.13
CA GLU A 15 12.75 -10.10 12.10
C GLU A 15 12.35 -10.79 13.41
N ASN A 16 12.15 -10.02 14.50
CA ASN A 16 11.99 -10.56 15.85
C ASN A 16 13.07 -11.59 16.24
N ASN A 17 14.25 -11.52 15.60
CA ASN A 17 15.30 -12.52 15.70
C ASN A 17 16.67 -11.94 15.35
N LEU A 18 17.61 -11.93 16.31
CA LEU A 18 18.96 -11.41 16.11
C LEU A 18 19.76 -12.19 15.06
N ILE A 19 19.58 -13.51 14.96
CA ILE A 19 20.33 -14.34 14.01
C ILE A 19 19.90 -14.03 12.58
N LYS A 20 18.59 -13.97 12.34
CA LYS A 20 18.04 -13.60 11.01
C LYS A 20 18.43 -12.18 10.61
N ALA A 21 18.35 -11.23 11.53
CA ALA A 21 18.79 -9.86 11.30
C ALA A 21 20.28 -9.77 10.95
N ALA A 22 21.11 -10.56 11.64
CA ALA A 22 22.54 -10.64 11.32
C ALA A 22 22.79 -11.21 9.93
N GLU A 23 22.09 -12.29 9.55
CA GLU A 23 22.15 -12.89 8.20
C GLU A 23 21.76 -11.88 7.13
N GLN A 24 20.67 -11.16 7.32
CA GLN A 24 20.17 -10.14 6.39
C GLN A 24 21.18 -8.99 6.19
N LEU A 25 21.91 -8.63 7.24
CA LEU A 25 22.93 -7.58 7.22
C LEU A 25 24.35 -8.10 6.93
N TYR A 26 24.48 -9.36 6.55
CA TYR A 26 25.78 -10.01 6.27
C TYR A 26 26.76 -9.94 7.46
N LEU A 27 26.23 -10.01 8.69
CA LEU A 27 27.02 -10.01 9.94
C LEU A 27 27.05 -11.40 10.55
N SER A 28 28.12 -11.70 11.30
CA SER A 28 28.08 -12.86 12.18
C SER A 28 27.14 -12.62 13.38
N PRO A 29 26.43 -13.64 13.89
CA PRO A 29 25.57 -13.47 15.07
C PRO A 29 26.33 -12.95 16.31
N SER A 30 27.61 -13.30 16.43
CA SER A 30 28.48 -12.79 17.52
C SER A 30 28.76 -11.29 17.36
N THR A 31 29.02 -10.82 16.13
CA THR A 31 29.23 -9.41 15.83
C THR A 31 27.94 -8.61 16.09
N ALA A 32 26.81 -9.08 15.59
CA ALA A 32 25.51 -8.44 15.83
C ALA A 32 25.18 -8.34 17.33
N GLY A 33 25.42 -9.42 18.09
CA GLY A 33 25.21 -9.44 19.52
C GLY A 33 26.15 -8.51 20.30
N SER A 34 27.40 -8.34 19.85
CA SER A 34 28.35 -7.41 20.45
C SER A 34 27.98 -5.95 20.15
N ARG A 35 27.57 -5.64 18.92
CA ARG A 35 27.10 -4.29 18.52
C ARG A 35 25.83 -3.91 19.28
N LEU A 36 24.87 -4.81 19.39
CA LEU A 36 23.63 -4.56 20.16
C LEU A 36 23.95 -4.27 21.64
N ARG A 37 24.86 -5.04 22.26
CA ARG A 37 25.28 -4.79 23.66
C ARG A 37 25.96 -3.44 23.82
N ALA A 38 26.88 -3.09 22.93
CA ALA A 38 27.55 -1.79 22.96
C ALA A 38 26.55 -0.62 22.83
N MET A 39 25.51 -0.79 22.01
CA MET A 39 24.43 0.20 21.86
C MET A 39 23.59 0.30 23.15
N GLU A 40 23.22 -0.82 23.78
CA GLU A 40 22.48 -0.85 25.05
C GLU A 40 23.31 -0.24 26.21
N GLU A 41 24.62 -0.47 26.22
CA GLU A 41 25.55 0.13 27.18
C GLU A 41 25.66 1.64 27.01
N GLU A 42 25.77 2.13 25.76
CA GLU A 42 25.82 3.56 25.46
C GLU A 42 24.51 4.27 25.84
N LEU A 43 23.36 3.64 25.59
CA LEU A 43 22.05 4.15 25.94
C LEU A 43 21.72 4.04 27.44
N GLY A 44 22.39 3.15 28.17
CA GLY A 44 22.18 2.91 29.59
C GLY A 44 20.92 2.08 29.92
N TYR A 45 20.31 1.43 28.93
CA TYR A 45 19.16 0.57 29.13
C TYR A 45 19.05 -0.52 28.05
N PRO A 46 18.43 -1.70 28.40
CA PRO A 46 18.23 -2.75 27.42
C PRO A 46 17.15 -2.40 26.40
N LEU A 47 17.41 -2.73 25.14
CA LEU A 47 16.47 -2.58 24.02
C LEU A 47 15.60 -3.81 23.82
N PHE A 48 16.15 -5.00 24.13
CA PHE A 48 15.45 -6.28 24.03
C PHE A 48 15.44 -7.04 25.35
N GLU A 49 14.38 -7.84 25.56
CA GLU A 49 14.28 -8.71 26.74
C GLU A 49 15.29 -9.85 26.67
N ARG A 50 16.00 -10.09 27.80
CA ARG A 50 16.93 -11.21 27.93
C ARG A 50 16.21 -12.43 28.48
N ARG A 51 15.70 -13.30 27.61
CA ARG A 51 15.09 -14.59 28.01
C ARG A 51 16.01 -15.75 27.66
N LYS A 52 16.42 -16.54 28.67
CA LYS A 52 17.22 -17.75 28.42
C LYS A 52 16.44 -18.77 27.60
N GLY A 53 17.04 -19.28 26.52
CA GLY A 53 16.47 -20.36 25.70
C GLY A 53 15.42 -19.91 24.64
N VAL A 54 15.10 -18.64 24.55
CA VAL A 54 14.16 -18.12 23.54
C VAL A 54 14.97 -17.46 22.43
N LYS A 55 14.75 -17.91 21.18
CA LYS A 55 15.40 -17.32 19.97
C LYS A 55 14.75 -16.00 19.52
N SER A 56 13.58 -15.66 20.07
CA SER A 56 12.85 -14.45 19.73
C SER A 56 13.42 -13.24 20.47
N ALA A 57 13.68 -12.16 19.78
CA ALA A 57 14.11 -10.87 20.31
C ALA A 57 12.88 -9.99 20.56
N LEU A 58 12.29 -10.05 21.75
CA LEU A 58 11.16 -9.21 22.13
C LEU A 58 11.67 -7.84 22.59
N PRO A 59 11.18 -6.72 22.02
CA PRO A 59 11.58 -5.40 22.45
C PRO A 59 11.07 -5.08 23.86
N THR A 60 11.87 -4.34 24.63
CA THR A 60 11.41 -3.72 25.88
C THR A 60 10.53 -2.51 25.58
N SER A 61 9.80 -1.99 26.57
CA SER A 61 9.07 -0.73 26.41
C SER A 61 9.99 0.43 26.00
N ARG A 62 11.24 0.44 26.49
CA ARG A 62 12.27 1.43 26.09
C ARG A 62 12.77 1.16 24.67
N GLY A 63 12.90 -0.09 24.26
CA GLY A 63 13.22 -0.49 22.89
C GLY A 63 12.16 -0.01 21.89
N LEU A 64 10.88 -0.19 22.22
CA LEU A 64 9.77 0.34 21.40
C LEU A 64 9.78 1.87 21.33
N ALA A 65 10.01 2.56 22.44
CA ALA A 65 10.14 4.02 22.42
C ALA A 65 11.37 4.48 21.60
N PHE A 66 12.48 3.77 21.72
CA PHE A 66 13.71 4.06 20.99
C PHE A 66 13.57 3.80 19.47
N SER A 67 12.73 2.86 19.05
CA SER A 67 12.54 2.56 17.63
C SER A 67 12.06 3.78 16.82
N HIS A 68 11.20 4.61 17.40
CA HIS A 68 10.80 5.88 16.79
C HIS A 68 11.97 6.82 16.59
N ILE A 69 12.85 6.94 17.59
CA ILE A 69 14.02 7.81 17.52
C ILE A 69 15.03 7.25 16.50
N ALA A 70 15.29 5.95 16.56
CA ALA A 70 16.19 5.26 15.62
C ALA A 70 15.74 5.45 14.16
N SER A 71 14.45 5.30 13.90
CA SER A 71 13.83 5.55 12.58
C SER A 71 14.07 7.00 12.10
N GLN A 72 13.85 7.98 12.98
CA GLN A 72 14.07 9.39 12.64
C GLN A 72 15.56 9.69 12.37
N MET A 73 16.47 9.11 13.16
CA MET A 73 17.91 9.24 12.94
C MET A 73 18.33 8.65 11.60
N LEU A 74 17.83 7.47 11.24
CA LEU A 74 18.09 6.85 9.94
C LEU A 74 17.55 7.70 8.78
N ALA A 75 16.36 8.28 8.95
CA ALA A 75 15.77 9.18 7.95
C ALA A 75 16.64 10.43 7.75
N LEU A 76 17.15 11.03 8.82
CA LEU A 76 18.09 12.18 8.74
C LEU A 76 19.41 11.81 8.07
N TRP A 77 19.93 10.60 8.31
CA TRP A 77 21.11 10.12 7.59
C TRP A 77 20.86 9.95 6.11
N ASN A 78 19.72 9.38 5.73
CA ASN A 78 19.33 9.27 4.32
C ASN A 78 19.20 10.66 3.67
N GLU A 79 18.65 11.63 4.39
CA GLU A 79 18.59 13.02 3.94
C GLU A 79 19.98 13.64 3.75
N ALA A 80 20.91 13.40 4.69
CA ALA A 80 22.30 13.86 4.58
C ALA A 80 23.03 13.20 3.37
N ASP A 81 22.79 11.92 3.12
CA ASP A 81 23.33 11.23 1.94
C ASP A 81 22.77 11.82 0.63
N GLN A 82 21.50 12.20 0.62
CA GLN A 82 20.88 12.87 -0.53
C GLN A 82 21.55 14.23 -0.82
N ILE A 83 21.91 14.99 0.21
CA ILE A 83 22.65 16.26 0.05
C ILE A 83 24.02 16.00 -0.61
N GLY A 84 24.72 14.94 -0.21
CA GLY A 84 26.02 14.56 -0.76
C GLY A 84 25.98 14.07 -2.20
N GLY A 85 24.84 13.52 -2.62
CA GLY A 85 24.58 13.00 -3.97
C GLY A 85 23.68 13.90 -4.81
N MET A 86 23.51 15.18 -4.47
CA MET A 86 22.60 16.10 -5.18
C MET A 86 22.90 16.11 -6.68
N SER A 87 22.16 15.30 -7.39
CA SER A 87 21.81 15.56 -8.78
C SER A 87 20.79 16.71 -8.76
N ASP A 88 20.81 17.58 -9.77
CA ASP A 88 19.81 18.65 -9.93
C ASP A 88 18.37 18.14 -10.07
N SER A 89 18.17 16.83 -10.01
CA SER A 89 16.88 16.15 -10.18
C SER A 89 16.16 15.97 -8.85
N PRO A 90 14.89 16.35 -8.73
CA PRO A 90 14.11 16.12 -7.52
C PRO A 90 13.93 14.63 -7.25
N PHE A 91 14.13 14.21 -6.01
CA PHE A 91 14.02 12.82 -5.58
C PHE A 91 12.90 12.66 -4.54
N LEU A 92 12.14 11.56 -4.64
CA LEU A 92 11.12 11.20 -3.66
C LEU A 92 11.09 9.71 -3.38
N THR A 93 10.92 9.36 -2.10
CA THR A 93 10.59 8.01 -1.65
C THR A 93 9.08 7.89 -1.46
N ILE A 94 8.47 6.96 -2.19
CA ILE A 94 7.01 6.74 -2.19
C ILE A 94 6.72 5.37 -1.61
N ALA A 95 5.86 5.33 -0.57
CA ALA A 95 5.33 4.08 -0.02
C ALA A 95 3.87 3.90 -0.47
N THR A 96 3.52 2.75 -1.03
CA THR A 96 2.19 2.50 -1.58
C THR A 96 1.75 1.05 -1.39
N VAL A 97 0.47 0.77 -1.63
CA VAL A 97 -0.06 -0.59 -1.72
C VAL A 97 0.09 -1.11 -3.16
N ASP A 98 0.34 -2.42 -3.30
CA ASP A 98 0.59 -3.09 -4.59
C ASP A 98 -0.50 -2.81 -5.64
N SER A 99 -1.75 -3.02 -5.26
CA SER A 99 -2.90 -2.86 -6.16
C SER A 99 -3.05 -1.46 -6.78
N PHE A 100 -2.40 -0.47 -6.19
CA PHE A 100 -2.47 0.90 -6.64
C PHE A 100 -1.35 1.27 -7.62
N LEU A 101 -0.20 0.61 -7.47
CA LEU A 101 0.96 0.84 -8.30
C LEU A 101 0.69 0.44 -9.75
N ASP A 102 0.17 -0.77 -9.96
CA ASP A 102 0.12 -1.38 -11.28
C ASP A 102 -0.76 -0.65 -12.29
N TYR A 103 -1.88 -0.09 -11.85
CA TYR A 103 -2.91 0.40 -12.80
C TYR A 103 -3.25 1.88 -12.69
N ASN A 104 -2.94 2.55 -11.57
CA ASN A 104 -3.40 3.91 -11.33
C ASN A 104 -2.35 4.99 -11.46
N LEU A 105 -1.18 4.83 -10.84
CA LEU A 105 -0.14 5.86 -10.79
C LEU A 105 1.09 5.57 -11.66
N THR A 106 1.26 4.37 -12.17
CA THR A 106 2.41 4.07 -13.06
C THR A 106 2.50 5.01 -14.26
N PRO A 107 1.41 5.37 -14.97
CA PRO A 107 1.49 6.36 -16.04
C PRO A 107 1.94 7.73 -15.54
N PHE A 108 1.49 8.16 -14.37
CA PHE A 108 1.90 9.41 -13.74
C PHE A 108 3.39 9.38 -13.34
N TYR A 109 3.87 8.29 -12.76
CA TYR A 109 5.29 8.15 -12.41
C TYR A 109 6.20 8.20 -13.65
N ARG A 110 5.78 7.60 -14.76
CA ARG A 110 6.49 7.71 -16.04
C ARG A 110 6.54 9.17 -16.53
N GLU A 111 5.45 9.90 -16.41
CA GLU A 111 5.39 11.32 -16.76
C GLU A 111 6.31 12.15 -15.88
N LEU A 112 6.31 11.94 -14.57
CA LEU A 112 7.21 12.60 -13.62
C LEU A 112 8.68 12.42 -13.99
N ILE A 113 9.06 11.18 -14.32
CA ILE A 113 10.44 10.87 -14.70
C ILE A 113 10.80 11.49 -16.05
N SER A 114 9.94 11.31 -17.08
CA SER A 114 10.28 11.67 -18.45
C SER A 114 10.15 13.17 -18.74
N LEU A 115 9.19 13.86 -18.14
CA LEU A 115 8.90 15.26 -18.40
C LEU A 115 9.43 16.23 -17.32
N HIS A 116 9.49 15.76 -16.08
CA HIS A 116 9.84 16.61 -14.94
C HIS A 116 11.15 16.20 -14.25
N GLY A 117 11.86 15.18 -14.78
CA GLY A 117 13.19 14.81 -14.33
C GLY A 117 13.27 14.24 -12.92
N PHE A 118 12.14 13.73 -12.36
CA PHE A 118 12.16 13.11 -11.04
C PHE A 118 12.93 11.81 -11.03
N SER A 119 13.60 11.54 -9.89
CA SER A 119 14.07 10.22 -9.49
C SER A 119 13.15 9.70 -8.37
N LEU A 120 12.66 8.47 -8.48
CA LEU A 120 11.67 7.91 -7.57
C LEU A 120 12.17 6.59 -6.98
N ASP A 121 12.05 6.44 -5.66
CA ASP A 121 12.17 5.16 -4.94
C ASP A 121 10.76 4.74 -4.51
N ILE A 122 10.18 3.76 -5.20
CA ILE A 122 8.79 3.33 -4.98
C ILE A 122 8.79 1.97 -4.33
N LYS A 123 8.13 1.87 -3.17
CA LYS A 123 8.09 0.65 -2.37
C LYS A 123 6.65 0.26 -2.04
N CYS A 124 6.36 -1.04 -2.14
CA CYS A 124 5.07 -1.61 -1.79
C CYS A 124 5.09 -2.19 -0.39
N TYR A 125 4.12 -1.77 0.42
CA TYR A 125 3.98 -2.20 1.79
C TYR A 125 2.50 -2.38 2.19
N PRO A 126 2.20 -3.18 3.25
CA PRO A 126 0.91 -3.14 3.92
C PRO A 126 0.57 -1.74 4.45
N ALA A 127 -0.71 -1.42 4.54
CA ALA A 127 -1.17 -0.06 4.84
C ALA A 127 -0.65 0.49 6.19
N ASP A 128 -0.62 -0.33 7.24
CA ASP A 128 -0.10 0.04 8.56
C ASP A 128 1.40 0.42 8.51
N MET A 129 2.17 -0.29 7.69
CA MET A 129 3.59 0.00 7.49
C MET A 129 3.80 1.31 6.72
N ILE A 130 2.93 1.63 5.74
CA ILE A 130 3.00 2.90 5.00
C ILE A 130 2.85 4.09 5.95
N TYR A 131 1.90 4.03 6.89
CA TYR A 131 1.73 5.08 7.91
C TYR A 131 2.98 5.25 8.78
N SER A 132 3.58 4.14 9.20
CA SER A 132 4.82 4.15 9.98
C SER A 132 5.98 4.79 9.22
N LEU A 133 6.15 4.44 7.94
CA LEU A 133 7.21 4.98 7.09
C LEU A 133 7.07 6.49 6.87
N VAL A 134 5.86 6.99 6.65
CA VAL A 134 5.60 8.43 6.53
C VAL A 134 5.81 9.14 7.88
N SER A 135 5.30 8.57 8.98
CA SER A 135 5.46 9.14 10.33
C SER A 135 6.93 9.24 10.75
N SER A 136 7.76 8.28 10.33
CA SER A 136 9.21 8.26 10.62
C SER A 136 10.06 8.96 9.57
N LYS A 137 9.45 9.58 8.54
CA LYS A 137 10.13 10.24 7.40
C LYS A 137 11.01 9.31 6.56
N GLN A 138 10.74 8.01 6.58
CA GLN A 138 11.37 7.04 5.68
C GLN A 138 10.71 6.99 4.31
N ALA A 139 9.50 7.55 4.19
CA ALA A 139 8.84 7.85 2.93
C ALA A 139 8.38 9.31 2.94
N ASP A 140 8.58 10.01 1.84
CA ASP A 140 8.13 11.40 1.66
C ASP A 140 6.63 11.46 1.44
N VAL A 141 6.10 10.52 0.66
CA VAL A 141 4.69 10.39 0.30
C VAL A 141 4.23 8.95 0.53
N GLY A 142 3.07 8.79 1.14
CA GLY A 142 2.38 7.50 1.25
C GLY A 142 1.07 7.50 0.48
N PHE A 143 0.67 6.34 -0.06
CA PHE A 143 -0.67 6.11 -0.59
C PHE A 143 -1.31 4.93 0.13
N ALA A 144 -2.47 5.16 0.74
CA ALA A 144 -3.19 4.16 1.52
C ALA A 144 -4.69 4.16 1.21
N LEU A 145 -5.38 3.10 1.63
CA LEU A 145 -6.79 2.86 1.37
C LEU A 145 -7.70 3.17 2.56
N TYR A 146 -7.11 3.58 3.67
CA TYR A 146 -7.82 3.89 4.92
C TYR A 146 -7.29 5.18 5.51
N ASP A 147 -8.17 5.90 6.19
CA ASP A 147 -7.79 7.00 7.07
C ASP A 147 -7.53 6.42 8.48
N ILE A 148 -6.25 6.37 8.85
CA ILE A 148 -5.80 5.95 10.17
C ILE A 148 -5.16 7.13 10.87
N SER A 149 -5.74 7.55 11.99
CA SER A 149 -5.14 8.60 12.82
C SER A 149 -3.75 8.16 13.30
N THR A 150 -2.72 8.78 12.77
CA THR A 150 -1.32 8.46 13.08
C THR A 150 -0.59 9.74 13.46
N PRO A 151 0.22 9.75 14.54
CA PRO A 151 1.00 10.92 14.92
C PRO A 151 1.88 11.40 13.77
N HIS A 152 1.93 12.72 13.59
CA HIS A 152 2.76 13.41 12.59
C HIS A 152 2.43 13.13 11.12
N VAL A 153 1.33 12.43 10.82
CA VAL A 153 0.88 12.18 9.46
C VAL A 153 -0.37 12.99 9.14
N ASN A 154 -0.32 13.73 8.04
CA ASN A 154 -1.49 14.36 7.45
C ASN A 154 -2.06 13.42 6.37
N VAL A 155 -3.35 13.14 6.49
CA VAL A 155 -4.09 12.23 5.59
C VAL A 155 -5.05 13.07 4.77
N THR A 156 -4.93 13.02 3.45
CA THR A 156 -5.77 13.78 2.53
C THR A 156 -6.45 12.83 1.56
N PRO A 157 -7.79 12.83 1.43
CA PRO A 157 -8.48 12.05 0.40
C PRO A 157 -8.07 12.58 -0.99
N LEU A 158 -7.70 11.66 -1.88
CA LEU A 158 -7.20 11.98 -3.22
C LEU A 158 -8.23 11.68 -4.30
N SER A 159 -8.85 10.51 -4.25
CA SER A 159 -9.87 10.07 -5.20
C SER A 159 -10.77 9.00 -4.61
N GLU A 160 -11.96 8.88 -5.19
CA GLU A 160 -12.87 7.76 -4.91
C GLU A 160 -13.04 6.90 -6.16
N ASP A 161 -13.19 5.59 -5.94
CA ASP A 161 -13.36 4.61 -7.01
C ASP A 161 -14.55 3.69 -6.70
N ASP A 162 -15.34 3.41 -7.71
CA ASP A 162 -16.45 2.46 -7.60
C ASP A 162 -15.89 1.04 -7.58
N MET A 163 -16.51 0.16 -6.79
CA MET A 163 -16.16 -1.25 -6.74
C MET A 163 -17.03 -2.03 -7.71
N VAL A 164 -16.41 -2.80 -8.59
CA VAL A 164 -17.07 -3.53 -9.68
C VAL A 164 -16.75 -5.02 -9.62
N LEU A 165 -17.66 -5.80 -10.16
CA LEU A 165 -17.46 -7.24 -10.38
C LEU A 165 -16.59 -7.44 -11.63
N VAL A 166 -15.62 -8.34 -11.53
CA VAL A 166 -14.78 -8.79 -12.65
C VAL A 166 -14.92 -10.30 -12.79
N VAL A 167 -15.25 -10.74 -13.99
CA VAL A 167 -15.34 -12.16 -14.38
C VAL A 167 -14.63 -12.38 -15.70
N PRO A 168 -14.06 -13.58 -15.98
CA PRO A 168 -13.53 -13.91 -17.29
C PRO A 168 -14.57 -13.76 -18.40
N GLU A 169 -14.17 -13.35 -19.59
CA GLU A 169 -15.10 -13.10 -20.72
C GLU A 169 -15.87 -14.35 -21.13
N GLY A 170 -15.24 -15.51 -21.09
CA GLY A 170 -15.86 -16.81 -21.41
C GLY A 170 -16.52 -17.53 -20.23
N SER A 171 -16.60 -16.88 -19.05
CA SER A 171 -17.15 -17.49 -17.85
C SER A 171 -18.66 -17.73 -17.96
N GLY A 172 -19.10 -18.93 -17.56
CA GLY A 172 -20.50 -19.29 -17.41
C GLY A 172 -21.17 -18.75 -16.14
N LEU A 173 -20.44 -18.07 -15.27
CA LEU A 173 -20.94 -17.54 -13.99
C LEU A 173 -22.08 -16.52 -14.18
N ILE A 174 -21.94 -15.67 -15.17
CA ILE A 174 -22.93 -14.66 -15.55
C ILE A 174 -23.22 -14.82 -17.05
N PRO A 175 -24.43 -15.24 -17.45
CA PRO A 175 -24.78 -15.40 -18.84
C PRO A 175 -24.52 -14.15 -19.66
N ALA A 176 -24.07 -14.32 -20.91
CA ALA A 176 -23.78 -13.20 -21.79
C ALA A 176 -25.04 -12.41 -22.19
N GLU A 177 -26.20 -13.06 -22.16
CA GLU A 177 -27.49 -12.47 -22.45
C GLU A 177 -27.96 -11.48 -21.37
N ASP A 178 -27.46 -11.65 -20.13
CA ASP A 178 -27.75 -10.74 -19.01
C ASP A 178 -26.80 -9.53 -18.97
N CYS A 179 -25.95 -9.39 -19.97
CA CYS A 179 -25.00 -8.29 -20.13
C CYS A 179 -25.44 -7.41 -21.33
N PRO A 180 -25.40 -6.09 -21.25
CA PRO A 180 -24.57 -5.19 -20.47
C PRO A 180 -25.31 -4.08 -19.69
N ALA A 181 -26.61 -4.14 -19.52
CA ALA A 181 -27.37 -3.00 -19.04
C ALA A 181 -27.89 -3.14 -17.59
N GLN A 182 -27.92 -4.33 -17.01
CA GLN A 182 -28.44 -4.52 -15.67
C GLN A 182 -27.33 -4.87 -14.66
N PRO A 183 -27.31 -4.21 -13.48
CA PRO A 183 -26.40 -4.56 -12.42
C PRO A 183 -26.63 -5.99 -11.92
N VAL A 184 -25.54 -6.72 -11.64
CA VAL A 184 -25.58 -8.07 -11.09
C VAL A 184 -25.91 -8.02 -9.61
N HIS A 185 -26.88 -8.85 -9.16
CA HIS A 185 -27.13 -8.99 -7.73
C HIS A 185 -26.07 -9.91 -7.11
N PRO A 186 -25.38 -9.51 -6.01
CA PRO A 186 -24.27 -10.27 -5.47
C PRO A 186 -24.62 -11.70 -5.04
N SER A 187 -25.88 -11.98 -4.66
CA SER A 187 -26.31 -13.31 -4.21
C SER A 187 -26.29 -14.40 -5.31
N VAL A 188 -26.13 -14.02 -6.57
CA VAL A 188 -26.01 -15.03 -7.65
C VAL A 188 -24.57 -15.53 -7.81
N LEU A 189 -23.61 -14.86 -7.18
CA LEU A 189 -22.20 -15.20 -7.26
C LEU A 189 -21.91 -16.42 -6.38
N PRO A 190 -21.28 -17.49 -6.92
CA PRO A 190 -20.88 -18.65 -6.12
C PRO A 190 -19.73 -18.29 -5.17
N PRO A 191 -19.95 -18.34 -3.85
CA PRO A 191 -18.94 -17.87 -2.88
C PRO A 191 -17.66 -18.71 -2.86
N ASP A 192 -17.72 -19.94 -3.32
CA ASP A 192 -16.60 -20.87 -3.45
C ASP A 192 -15.73 -20.60 -4.69
N ARG A 193 -16.08 -19.60 -5.50
CA ARG A 193 -15.35 -19.16 -6.69
C ARG A 193 -14.75 -17.74 -6.53
N GLU A 194 -14.81 -17.19 -5.34
CA GLU A 194 -14.30 -15.86 -5.06
C GLU A 194 -12.78 -15.83 -4.98
N LEU A 195 -12.19 -14.87 -5.70
CA LEU A 195 -10.79 -14.46 -5.56
C LEU A 195 -10.75 -13.11 -4.85
N PHE A 196 -10.01 -13.02 -3.77
CA PHE A 196 -10.02 -11.86 -2.90
C PHE A 196 -8.64 -11.23 -2.75
N THR A 197 -8.53 -9.91 -2.94
CA THR A 197 -7.33 -9.15 -2.61
C THR A 197 -7.38 -8.69 -1.16
N GLY A 198 -6.38 -9.09 -0.37
CA GLY A 198 -6.31 -8.72 1.05
C GLY A 198 -4.93 -8.91 1.65
N SER A 199 -4.59 -8.16 2.68
CA SER A 199 -3.37 -8.36 3.46
C SER A 199 -3.57 -9.40 4.57
N SER A 200 -2.56 -10.18 4.85
CA SER A 200 -2.64 -11.53 5.37
C SER A 200 -3.05 -11.75 6.83
N ALA A 201 -2.72 -10.97 7.78
CA ALA A 201 -2.80 -11.42 9.18
C ALA A 201 -4.11 -11.08 9.91
N ASN A 202 -4.79 -10.00 9.50
CA ASN A 202 -6.10 -9.59 10.02
C ASN A 202 -7.08 -9.32 8.88
N SER A 203 -6.96 -10.05 7.83
CA SER A 203 -7.39 -9.81 6.46
C SER A 203 -8.89 -9.90 6.16
N ASN A 204 -9.71 -9.71 7.14
CA ASN A 204 -11.12 -9.44 6.91
C ASN A 204 -11.38 -8.02 6.36
N ILE A 205 -10.32 -7.26 6.00
CA ILE A 205 -10.42 -5.82 5.69
C ILE A 205 -9.69 -5.48 4.37
N GLY A 206 -9.73 -6.35 3.36
CA GLY A 206 -9.07 -6.05 2.07
C GLY A 206 -9.50 -4.71 1.44
N TRP A 207 -10.77 -4.34 1.60
CA TRP A 207 -11.35 -3.10 1.07
C TRP A 207 -11.97 -2.19 2.15
N GLY A 208 -11.68 -2.44 3.42
CA GLY A 208 -12.17 -1.68 4.55
C GLY A 208 -13.38 -2.27 5.28
N PRO A 209 -13.68 -1.77 6.50
CA PRO A 209 -14.73 -2.31 7.34
C PRO A 209 -16.13 -2.23 6.70
N GLN A 210 -16.42 -1.15 5.98
CA GLN A 210 -17.72 -0.98 5.33
C GLN A 210 -17.90 -1.97 4.18
N PHE A 211 -16.84 -2.23 3.39
CA PHE A 211 -16.87 -3.26 2.36
C PHE A 211 -17.10 -4.65 2.98
N LYS A 212 -16.43 -4.95 4.09
CA LYS A 212 -16.64 -6.21 4.80
C LYS A 212 -18.09 -6.38 5.23
N LEU A 213 -18.70 -5.37 5.83
CA LEU A 213 -20.12 -5.42 6.22
C LEU A 213 -21.05 -5.65 5.02
N TRP A 214 -20.78 -4.99 3.89
CA TRP A 214 -21.51 -5.19 2.65
C TRP A 214 -21.32 -6.61 2.11
N HIS A 215 -20.08 -7.10 2.06
CA HIS A 215 -19.71 -8.43 1.58
C HIS A 215 -20.37 -9.53 2.44
N ASP A 216 -20.27 -9.44 3.77
CA ASP A 216 -20.89 -10.39 4.70
C ASP A 216 -22.42 -10.42 4.57
N ARG A 217 -23.03 -9.30 4.20
CA ARG A 217 -24.49 -9.16 4.03
C ARG A 217 -25.00 -9.77 2.72
N TYR A 218 -24.28 -9.58 1.62
CA TYR A 218 -24.81 -9.86 0.28
C TYR A 218 -24.15 -11.06 -0.41
N ILE A 219 -22.95 -11.43 -0.03
CA ILE A 219 -22.23 -12.55 -0.62
C ILE A 219 -22.14 -13.69 0.36
N ARG A 220 -21.48 -13.51 1.49
CA ARG A 220 -21.28 -14.59 2.45
C ARG A 220 -20.84 -14.12 3.82
N SER A 221 -21.57 -14.49 4.86
CA SER A 221 -21.15 -14.31 6.25
C SER A 221 -20.20 -15.43 6.68
N GLY A 222 -18.99 -15.07 7.10
CA GLY A 222 -18.08 -15.94 7.84
C GLY A 222 -17.31 -17.00 7.06
N SER A 223 -17.36 -17.03 5.73
CA SER A 223 -16.57 -17.97 4.94
C SER A 223 -15.31 -17.34 4.34
N ARG A 224 -14.31 -18.18 4.09
CA ARG A 224 -13.08 -17.73 3.43
C ARG A 224 -13.28 -17.74 1.91
N PRO A 225 -12.74 -16.72 1.20
CA PRO A 225 -12.59 -16.77 -0.25
C PRO A 225 -11.79 -18.00 -0.68
N LEU A 226 -11.97 -18.44 -1.94
CA LEU A 226 -11.18 -19.55 -2.48
C LEU A 226 -9.69 -19.24 -2.46
N VAL A 227 -9.31 -18.05 -2.91
CA VAL A 227 -7.94 -17.53 -2.88
C VAL A 227 -7.96 -16.16 -2.26
N THR A 228 -7.02 -15.91 -1.36
CA THR A 228 -6.70 -14.57 -0.86
C THR A 228 -5.26 -14.29 -1.19
N ALA A 229 -5.01 -13.21 -1.94
CA ALA A 229 -3.67 -12.79 -2.32
C ALA A 229 -3.46 -11.30 -2.03
N THR A 230 -2.24 -10.93 -1.72
CA THR A 230 -1.84 -9.53 -1.54
C THR A 230 -1.53 -8.85 -2.87
N SER A 231 -1.18 -9.62 -3.89
CA SER A 231 -0.91 -9.14 -5.25
C SER A 231 -2.04 -9.44 -6.20
N ILE A 232 -2.42 -8.45 -7.02
CA ILE A 232 -3.44 -8.60 -8.06
C ILE A 232 -2.94 -9.51 -9.19
N SER A 233 -1.66 -9.50 -9.50
CA SER A 233 -1.09 -10.33 -10.57
C SER A 233 -1.33 -11.81 -10.33
N ILE A 234 -1.27 -12.28 -9.08
CA ILE A 234 -1.60 -13.67 -8.72
C ILE A 234 -3.06 -13.99 -9.02
N LEU A 235 -3.98 -13.06 -8.73
CA LEU A 235 -5.41 -13.27 -9.00
C LEU A 235 -5.72 -13.32 -10.49
N ASN A 236 -4.93 -12.61 -11.30
CA ASN A 236 -5.11 -12.61 -12.76
C ASN A 236 -4.88 -13.99 -13.36
N ASP A 237 -3.86 -14.72 -12.91
CA ASP A 237 -3.58 -16.08 -13.36
C ASP A 237 -4.74 -17.04 -13.05
N PHE A 238 -5.40 -16.85 -11.91
CA PHE A 238 -6.61 -17.62 -11.57
C PHE A 238 -7.81 -17.21 -12.42
N LEU A 239 -7.98 -15.92 -12.72
CA LEU A 239 -9.07 -15.46 -13.59
C LEU A 239 -8.96 -16.05 -15.00
N GLU A 240 -7.74 -16.18 -15.53
CA GLU A 240 -7.52 -16.83 -16.83
C GLU A 240 -7.83 -18.34 -16.80
N ALA A 241 -7.61 -18.99 -15.65
CA ALA A 241 -7.69 -20.44 -15.55
C ALA A 241 -9.11 -21.01 -15.45
N GLY A 242 -10.15 -20.18 -15.20
CA GLY A 242 -11.48 -20.75 -15.03
C GLY A 242 -12.60 -19.80 -14.61
N ASP A 243 -13.69 -20.41 -14.11
CA ASP A 243 -14.89 -19.72 -13.68
C ASP A 243 -14.73 -19.13 -12.26
N TYR A 244 -13.95 -18.08 -12.16
CA TYR A 244 -13.73 -17.33 -10.92
C TYR A 244 -14.24 -15.90 -11.07
N TRP A 245 -14.43 -15.24 -9.96
CA TRP A 245 -14.82 -13.85 -9.92
C TRP A 245 -14.10 -13.08 -8.80
N THR A 246 -13.99 -11.78 -8.96
CA THR A 246 -13.47 -10.90 -7.94
C THR A 246 -14.20 -9.57 -7.97
N ILE A 247 -14.14 -8.84 -6.85
CA ILE A 247 -14.59 -7.45 -6.77
C ILE A 247 -13.35 -6.57 -6.56
N MET A 248 -13.20 -5.58 -7.42
CA MET A 248 -12.06 -4.67 -7.36
C MET A 248 -12.47 -3.25 -7.79
N PRO A 249 -11.62 -2.25 -7.55
CA PRO A 249 -11.88 -0.89 -8.03
C PRO A 249 -12.01 -0.81 -9.55
N SER A 250 -12.91 0.03 -10.02
CA SER A 250 -13.20 0.16 -11.45
C SER A 250 -11.98 0.57 -12.27
N THR A 251 -11.12 1.45 -11.75
CA THR A 251 -9.88 1.85 -12.43
C THR A 251 -8.89 0.69 -12.56
N THR A 252 -8.80 -0.17 -11.53
CA THR A 252 -7.98 -1.38 -11.57
C THR A 252 -8.56 -2.38 -12.58
N ALA A 253 -9.87 -2.60 -12.56
CA ALA A 253 -10.56 -3.49 -13.49
C ALA A 253 -10.39 -3.07 -14.95
N MET A 254 -10.50 -1.77 -15.24
CA MET A 254 -10.25 -1.22 -16.59
C MET A 254 -8.79 -1.40 -17.04
N GLY A 255 -7.84 -1.29 -16.10
CA GLY A 255 -6.44 -1.59 -16.37
C GLY A 255 -6.22 -3.07 -16.70
N LEU A 256 -6.85 -3.95 -15.92
CA LEU A 256 -6.82 -5.40 -16.12
C LEU A 256 -7.41 -5.81 -17.47
N GLN A 257 -8.55 -5.23 -17.85
CA GLN A 257 -9.25 -5.54 -19.12
C GLN A 257 -8.41 -5.23 -20.37
N LYS A 258 -7.41 -4.35 -20.26
CA LYS A 258 -6.48 -4.08 -21.37
C LYS A 258 -5.48 -5.22 -21.62
N GLN A 259 -5.29 -6.10 -20.64
CA GLN A 259 -4.29 -7.17 -20.67
C GLN A 259 -4.95 -8.55 -20.72
N TYR A 260 -6.15 -8.69 -20.14
CA TYR A 260 -6.84 -9.96 -19.98
C TYR A 260 -8.29 -9.88 -20.49
N PRO A 261 -8.82 -10.96 -21.08
CA PRO A 261 -10.21 -11.00 -21.56
C PRO A 261 -11.18 -11.14 -20.37
N VAL A 262 -11.56 -10.00 -19.78
CA VAL A 262 -12.50 -9.95 -18.65
C VAL A 262 -13.65 -9.01 -18.91
N ARG A 263 -14.81 -9.31 -18.33
CA ARG A 263 -15.99 -8.45 -18.26
C ARG A 263 -16.02 -7.71 -16.93
N ILE A 264 -16.35 -6.43 -17.02
CA ILE A 264 -16.52 -5.54 -15.86
C ILE A 264 -18.01 -5.25 -15.72
N LEU A 265 -18.61 -5.62 -14.60
CA LEU A 265 -20.03 -5.57 -14.37
C LEU A 265 -20.36 -4.76 -13.12
N PRO A 266 -21.37 -3.88 -13.16
CA PRO A 266 -21.82 -3.21 -11.95
C PRO A 266 -22.58 -4.17 -11.02
N LEU A 267 -22.55 -3.89 -9.72
CA LEU A 267 -23.27 -4.63 -8.70
C LEU A 267 -24.45 -3.85 -8.15
N SER A 268 -25.57 -4.51 -7.84
CA SER A 268 -26.70 -3.90 -7.15
C SER A 268 -27.25 -4.87 -6.09
N PRO A 269 -27.22 -4.48 -4.79
CA PRO A 269 -26.75 -3.21 -4.27
C PRO A 269 -25.24 -3.02 -4.44
N ALA A 270 -24.85 -1.77 -4.75
CA ALA A 270 -23.44 -1.45 -4.99
C ALA A 270 -22.60 -1.59 -3.71
N PRO A 271 -21.35 -2.09 -3.81
CA PRO A 271 -20.40 -2.03 -2.71
C PRO A 271 -20.07 -0.58 -2.33
N PRO A 272 -19.60 -0.34 -1.10
CA PRO A 272 -19.03 0.98 -0.74
C PRO A 272 -17.89 1.35 -1.67
N ARG A 273 -17.80 2.63 -2.01
CA ARG A 273 -16.69 3.18 -2.79
C ARG A 273 -15.38 3.04 -2.03
N ARG A 274 -14.30 2.92 -2.76
CA ARG A 274 -12.95 2.92 -2.21
C ARG A 274 -12.35 4.32 -2.30
N THR A 275 -11.94 4.88 -1.18
CA THR A 275 -11.19 6.13 -1.13
C THR A 275 -9.69 5.85 -1.12
N LEU A 276 -8.95 6.56 -1.96
CA LEU A 276 -7.52 6.63 -1.90
C LEU A 276 -7.11 7.85 -1.11
N TYR A 277 -6.17 7.65 -0.20
CA TYR A 277 -5.60 8.71 0.62
C TYR A 277 -4.14 8.93 0.29
N MET A 278 -3.73 10.20 0.26
CA MET A 278 -2.34 10.61 0.23
C MET A 278 -1.89 10.98 1.63
N LEU A 279 -0.75 10.46 2.02
CA LEU A 279 -0.14 10.62 3.33
C LEU A 279 1.12 11.47 3.21
N LYS A 280 1.26 12.46 4.07
CA LYS A 280 2.45 13.30 4.17
C LYS A 280 2.82 13.53 5.62
N HIS A 281 4.10 13.67 5.92
CA HIS A 281 4.52 14.08 7.26
C HIS A 281 4.15 15.56 7.50
N ASN A 282 3.67 15.90 8.72
CA ASN A 282 3.25 17.27 9.07
C ASN A 282 4.40 18.29 8.99
N THR A 283 5.63 17.84 9.24
CA THR A 283 6.85 18.64 9.20
C THR A 283 7.91 17.91 8.37
N PRO A 284 7.76 17.87 7.03
CA PRO A 284 8.78 17.26 6.16
C PRO A 284 10.09 18.01 6.25
N SER A 285 11.18 17.43 5.76
CA SER A 285 12.43 18.14 5.57
C SER A 285 12.27 19.28 4.55
N ARG A 286 13.20 20.23 4.50
CA ARG A 286 13.13 21.34 3.55
C ARG A 286 13.19 20.83 2.10
N ILE A 287 14.10 19.89 1.82
CA ILE A 287 14.27 19.30 0.48
C ILE A 287 13.03 18.49 0.10
N SER A 288 12.55 17.65 1.02
CA SER A 288 11.33 16.90 0.84
C SER A 288 10.10 17.82 0.63
N LEU A 289 10.04 18.95 1.33
CA LEU A 289 8.94 19.91 1.18
C LEU A 289 8.88 20.51 -0.23
N GLU A 290 10.01 20.92 -0.79
CA GLU A 290 10.10 21.50 -2.13
C GLU A 290 9.74 20.44 -3.19
N ASN A 291 10.32 19.24 -3.11
CA ASN A 291 10.03 18.14 -4.03
C ASN A 291 8.57 17.68 -3.93
N MET A 292 8.01 17.62 -2.72
CA MET A 292 6.61 17.25 -2.50
C MET A 292 5.63 18.31 -3.01
N ALA A 293 6.00 19.60 -2.98
CA ALA A 293 5.16 20.66 -3.55
C ALA A 293 5.06 20.51 -5.07
N LEU A 294 6.18 20.28 -5.75
CA LEU A 294 6.22 19.99 -7.19
C LEU A 294 5.43 18.72 -7.53
N PHE A 295 5.71 17.62 -6.82
CA PHE A 295 5.00 16.35 -6.99
C PHE A 295 3.48 16.52 -6.85
N THR A 296 3.03 17.23 -5.82
CA THR A 296 1.61 17.44 -5.56
C THR A 296 0.96 18.28 -6.66
N GLY A 297 1.66 19.30 -7.16
CA GLY A 297 1.19 20.09 -8.29
C GLY A 297 0.98 19.23 -9.53
N TYR A 298 1.98 18.47 -9.95
CA TYR A 298 1.88 17.58 -11.11
C TYR A 298 0.86 16.46 -10.92
N LEU A 299 0.72 15.92 -9.71
CA LEU A 299 -0.29 14.91 -9.41
C LEU A 299 -1.71 15.47 -9.60
N ASN A 300 -1.97 16.67 -9.11
CA ASN A 300 -3.27 17.31 -9.27
C ASN A 300 -3.59 17.57 -10.75
N GLU A 301 -2.64 18.09 -11.51
CA GLU A 301 -2.78 18.29 -12.95
C GLU A 301 -3.06 16.97 -13.69
N TYR A 302 -2.35 15.91 -13.35
CA TYR A 302 -2.56 14.57 -13.91
C TYR A 302 -3.97 14.05 -13.61
N LEU A 303 -4.41 14.15 -12.37
CA LEU A 303 -5.74 13.70 -11.95
C LEU A 303 -6.84 14.51 -12.61
N ASP A 304 -6.64 15.81 -12.80
CA ASP A 304 -7.59 16.69 -13.51
C ASP A 304 -7.73 16.32 -14.98
N ARG A 305 -6.62 16.06 -15.67
CA ARG A 305 -6.64 15.56 -17.05
C ARG A 305 -7.34 14.22 -17.15
N LYS A 306 -7.02 13.28 -16.25
CA LYS A 306 -7.65 11.94 -16.22
C LYS A 306 -9.16 12.03 -16.01
N ALA A 307 -9.62 12.85 -15.07
CA ALA A 307 -11.05 13.03 -14.82
C ALA A 307 -11.78 13.70 -15.99
N SER A 308 -11.12 14.56 -16.74
CA SER A 308 -11.70 15.20 -17.95
C SER A 308 -11.85 14.19 -19.09
N ILE A 309 -10.91 13.27 -19.26
CA ILE A 309 -10.98 12.19 -20.25
C ILE A 309 -12.06 11.18 -19.88
N ASP A 310 -12.11 10.76 -18.60
CA ASP A 310 -13.12 9.82 -18.09
C ASP A 310 -14.55 10.39 -18.21
N SER A 311 -14.74 11.71 -17.98
CA SER A 311 -16.03 12.37 -18.13
C SER A 311 -16.47 12.53 -19.58
N ALA A 312 -15.54 12.60 -20.51
CA ALA A 312 -15.83 12.65 -21.94
C ALA A 312 -16.20 11.26 -22.51
N SER A 313 -15.80 10.19 -21.85
CA SER A 313 -16.05 8.79 -22.25
C SER A 313 -17.30 8.15 -21.62
N ILE A 314 -17.93 8.81 -20.63
CA ILE A 314 -19.12 8.30 -19.93
C ILE A 314 -20.36 9.07 -20.42
N ALA A 315 -21.40 8.35 -20.87
CA ALA A 315 -22.72 8.93 -21.18
C ALA A 315 -23.35 9.62 -19.94
N PRO A 316 -24.19 10.67 -20.11
CA PRO A 316 -24.60 11.56 -19.02
C PRO A 316 -25.45 10.83 -17.97
N GLY A 317 -24.95 10.73 -16.73
CA GLY A 317 -25.73 10.20 -15.61
C GLY A 317 -24.99 9.93 -14.30
N GLN A 318 -23.68 9.92 -14.26
CA GLN A 318 -22.94 9.64 -13.01
C GLN A 318 -21.85 10.68 -12.75
N SER A 319 -22.12 11.60 -11.83
CA SER A 319 -21.17 12.62 -11.38
C SER A 319 -20.23 12.06 -10.29
N ARG A 320 -18.92 12.15 -10.51
CA ARG A 320 -17.91 11.90 -9.48
C ARG A 320 -17.77 13.13 -8.57
N GLN A 321 -17.94 12.95 -7.25
CA GLN A 321 -17.62 14.00 -6.28
C GLN A 321 -16.10 14.02 -6.00
N ARG A 322 -15.54 15.23 -6.02
CA ARG A 322 -14.15 15.51 -5.64
C ARG A 322 -14.14 16.16 -4.25
N TYR A 323 -13.16 15.77 -3.44
CA TYR A 323 -12.80 16.50 -2.24
C TYR A 323 -11.53 17.33 -2.56
N PHE A 324 -11.63 18.63 -2.36
CA PHE A 324 -10.51 19.57 -2.44
C PHE A 324 -9.88 19.77 -1.06
#